data_738911de19902a414053b7b67db6087c
#
_entry.id   738911de19902a414053b7b67db6087c
#
_cell.length_a   1.000
_cell.length_b   1.000
_cell.length_c   1.000
_cell.angle_alpha   90.00
_cell.angle_beta   90.00
_cell.angle_gamma   90.00
#
_symmetry.space_group_name_H-M   'P 1'
#
loop_
_entity.id
_entity.type
_entity.pdbx_description
1 polymer ?
#
loop_
_entity_poly.entity_id
_entity_poly.type
_entity_poly.pdbx_seq_one_letter_code
_entity_poly.pdbx_strand_id
1 'polypeptide(L)'
;TGKIPAGNEPPADLKVTTLKEGDGDKVKKSDTITVDYAGARWEDGEQFDSSYEKGSPATFGLDQVIKGWTEGLEGVKEGSTVLLTIPSKLAYDGQDGMPQGTLVFVVDVKSIDKPAK
;
A
#
# COMPACT_ATOMS: atom_id res chain seq x y z
N THR A 1 -6.86 -4.60 12.90
CA THR A 1 -5.55 -4.56 12.27
C THR A 1 -4.72 -5.72 12.76
N GLY A 2 -4.22 -6.52 11.84
CA GLY A 2 -3.49 -7.71 12.20
C GLY A 2 -2.12 -7.41 12.76
N LYS A 3 -1.72 -8.14 13.76
CA LYS A 3 -0.36 -8.09 14.24
C LYS A 3 0.48 -9.00 13.38
N ILE A 4 1.70 -8.59 13.13
CA ILE A 4 2.67 -9.44 12.44
C ILE A 4 3.22 -10.40 13.46
N PRO A 5 3.13 -11.72 13.21
CA PRO A 5 3.61 -12.69 14.19
C PRO A 5 5.10 -12.52 14.47
N ALA A 6 5.48 -12.63 15.72
CA ALA A 6 6.87 -12.56 16.11
C ALA A 6 7.61 -13.77 15.55
N GLY A 7 8.84 -13.55 15.13
CA GLY A 7 9.70 -14.63 14.65
C GLY A 7 9.58 -14.90 13.15
N ASN A 8 8.65 -14.27 12.46
CA ASN A 8 8.56 -14.40 11.02
C ASN A 8 9.55 -13.46 10.35
N GLU A 9 10.20 -13.94 9.31
CA GLU A 9 11.08 -13.09 8.52
C GLU A 9 10.28 -12.38 7.45
N PRO A 10 10.62 -11.12 7.13
CA PRO A 10 9.92 -10.43 6.06
C PRO A 10 10.22 -11.08 4.70
N PRO A 11 9.27 -11.07 3.79
CA PRO A 11 9.51 -11.60 2.44
C PRO A 11 10.58 -10.78 1.73
N ALA A 12 11.37 -11.44 0.91
CA ALA A 12 12.40 -10.76 0.11
C ALA A 12 11.82 -9.99 -1.06
N ASP A 13 10.62 -10.37 -1.50
CA ASP A 13 9.94 -9.74 -2.63
C ASP A 13 8.62 -9.15 -2.18
N LEU A 14 8.11 -8.24 -3.01
CA LEU A 14 6.79 -7.66 -2.79
C LEU A 14 5.73 -8.76 -2.74
N LYS A 15 4.88 -8.67 -1.73
CA LYS A 15 3.78 -9.61 -1.59
C LYS A 15 2.47 -8.86 -1.51
N VAL A 16 1.49 -9.29 -2.31
CA VAL A 16 0.16 -8.70 -2.33
C VAL A 16 -0.85 -9.78 -1.95
N THR A 17 -1.62 -9.49 -0.91
CA THR A 17 -2.67 -10.41 -0.47
C THR A 17 -4.01 -9.68 -0.57
N THR A 18 -4.94 -10.23 -1.34
CA THR A 18 -6.26 -9.64 -1.48
C THR A 18 -7.12 -10.09 -0.30
N LEU A 19 -7.52 -9.12 0.52
CA LEU A 19 -8.38 -9.38 1.68
C LEU A 19 -9.84 -9.36 1.29
N LYS A 20 -10.19 -8.50 0.34
CA LYS A 20 -11.54 -8.38 -0.19
C LYS A 20 -11.40 -7.95 -1.64
N GLU A 21 -12.00 -8.69 -2.55
CA GLU A 21 -11.95 -8.35 -3.95
C GLU A 21 -13.12 -7.46 -4.34
N GLY A 22 -12.82 -6.32 -4.98
CA GLY A 22 -13.83 -5.44 -5.54
C GLY A 22 -14.26 -5.93 -6.93
N ASP A 23 -15.17 -5.20 -7.54
CA ASP A 23 -15.69 -5.55 -8.86
C ASP A 23 -15.58 -4.40 -9.88
N GLY A 24 -14.84 -3.36 -9.53
CA GLY A 24 -14.63 -2.24 -10.45
C GLY A 24 -13.50 -2.48 -11.44
N ASP A 25 -13.04 -1.40 -12.04
CA ASP A 25 -11.95 -1.46 -13.02
C ASP A 25 -10.63 -1.77 -12.33
N LYS A 26 -9.70 -2.30 -13.12
CA LYS A 26 -8.35 -2.57 -12.62
C LYS A 26 -7.50 -1.31 -12.63
N VAL A 27 -6.70 -1.16 -11.59
CA VAL A 27 -5.76 -0.05 -11.46
C VAL A 27 -4.62 -0.25 -12.46
N LYS A 28 -4.22 0.84 -13.10
CA LYS A 28 -3.06 0.87 -14.00
C LYS A 28 -1.96 1.72 -13.38
N LYS A 29 -0.73 1.48 -13.77
CA LYS A 29 0.43 2.19 -13.22
C LYS A 29 0.35 3.70 -13.34
N SER A 30 -0.36 4.21 -14.33
CA SER A 30 -0.49 5.65 -14.55
C SER A 30 -1.74 6.25 -13.92
N ASP A 31 -2.55 5.44 -13.26
CA ASP A 31 -3.80 5.93 -12.66
C ASP A 31 -3.52 6.69 -11.37
N THR A 32 -4.42 7.62 -11.08
CA THR A 32 -4.50 8.26 -9.77
C THR A 32 -5.63 7.57 -9.02
N ILE A 33 -5.37 7.20 -7.78
CA ILE A 33 -6.34 6.46 -6.98
C ILE A 33 -6.61 7.17 -5.67
N THR A 34 -7.83 7.00 -5.17
CA THR A 34 -8.23 7.46 -3.85
C THR A 34 -8.39 6.23 -2.97
N VAL A 35 -7.69 6.21 -1.86
CA VAL A 35 -7.62 5.03 -1.00
C VAL A 35 -7.73 5.43 0.46
N ASP A 36 -8.22 4.51 1.28
CA ASP A 36 -7.95 4.50 2.71
C ASP A 36 -6.83 3.51 2.95
N TYR A 37 -5.92 3.83 3.85
CA TYR A 37 -4.78 2.97 4.08
C TYR A 37 -4.25 3.11 5.50
N ALA A 38 -3.54 2.09 5.94
CA ALA A 38 -2.76 2.12 7.17
C ALA A 38 -1.44 1.41 6.90
N GLY A 39 -0.36 2.02 7.33
CA GLY A 39 0.97 1.46 7.13
C GLY A 39 1.66 1.22 8.47
N ALA A 40 2.34 0.08 8.57
CA ALA A 40 3.09 -0.29 9.76
C ALA A 40 4.44 -0.90 9.37
N ARG A 41 5.38 -0.87 10.30
CA ARG A 41 6.68 -1.49 10.09
C ARG A 41 6.58 -2.97 10.40
N TRP A 42 7.20 -3.79 9.58
CA TRP A 42 7.24 -5.23 9.81
C TRP A 42 7.92 -5.56 11.14
N GLU A 43 9.00 -4.84 11.42
CA GLU A 43 9.91 -5.13 12.51
C GLU A 43 9.26 -5.09 13.89
N ASP A 44 8.44 -4.07 14.13
CA ASP A 44 7.81 -3.89 15.45
C ASP A 44 6.30 -3.70 15.37
N GLY A 45 5.72 -3.74 14.18
CA GLY A 45 4.29 -3.56 14.00
C GLY A 45 3.81 -2.15 14.28
N GLU A 46 4.72 -1.20 14.44
CA GLU A 46 4.34 0.16 14.76
C GLU A 46 3.72 0.87 13.56
N GLN A 47 2.53 1.42 13.75
CA GLN A 47 1.87 2.17 12.70
C GLN A 47 2.53 3.52 12.55
N PHE A 48 2.92 3.85 11.32
CA PHE A 48 3.60 5.13 11.06
C PHE A 48 2.74 6.09 10.24
N ASP A 49 1.68 5.60 9.62
CA ASP A 49 0.81 6.45 8.81
C ASP A 49 -0.54 5.78 8.65
N SER A 50 -1.60 6.59 8.51
CA SER A 50 -2.95 6.06 8.32
C SER A 50 -3.89 7.16 7.87
N SER A 51 -4.62 6.92 6.77
CA SER A 51 -5.67 7.83 6.35
C SER A 51 -6.87 7.75 7.28
N TYR A 52 -7.07 6.60 7.94
CA TYR A 52 -8.17 6.43 8.88
C TYR A 52 -8.03 7.38 10.07
N GLU A 53 -6.81 7.58 10.56
CA GLU A 53 -6.56 8.50 11.65
C GLU A 53 -6.74 9.95 11.23
N LYS A 54 -6.49 10.25 9.96
CA LYS A 54 -6.66 11.60 9.42
C LYS A 54 -8.12 11.91 9.12
N GLY A 55 -8.98 10.89 9.12
CA GLY A 55 -10.41 11.05 8.93
C GLY A 55 -10.85 11.23 7.48
N SER A 56 -9.96 11.07 6.52
CA SER A 56 -10.32 11.18 5.11
C SER A 56 -9.40 10.34 4.23
N PRO A 57 -9.92 9.84 3.10
CA PRO A 57 -9.08 9.10 2.16
C PRO A 57 -8.00 9.98 1.54
N ALA A 58 -6.95 9.35 1.09
CA ALA A 58 -5.84 10.02 0.43
C ALA A 58 -5.87 9.71 -1.07
N THR A 59 -5.45 10.67 -1.87
CA THR A 59 -5.39 10.51 -3.33
C THR A 59 -3.94 10.54 -3.78
N PHE A 60 -3.54 9.52 -4.53
CA PHE A 60 -2.16 9.36 -4.99
C PHE A 60 -2.11 9.00 -6.46
N GLY A 61 -1.15 9.60 -7.18
CA GLY A 61 -0.76 9.08 -8.48
C GLY A 61 0.19 7.90 -8.27
N LEU A 62 -0.07 6.78 -8.92
CA LEU A 62 0.76 5.59 -8.72
C LEU A 62 2.18 5.73 -9.25
N ASP A 63 2.43 6.73 -10.08
CA ASP A 63 3.77 7.04 -10.55
C ASP A 63 4.53 7.97 -9.60
N GLN A 64 3.91 8.37 -8.50
CA GLN A 64 4.49 9.30 -7.54
C GLN A 64 4.58 8.75 -6.12
N VAL A 65 4.39 7.45 -5.98
CA VAL A 65 4.48 6.77 -4.69
C VAL A 65 5.65 5.77 -4.73
N ILE A 66 5.91 5.13 -3.60
CA ILE A 66 6.97 4.12 -3.56
C ILE A 66 6.66 2.99 -4.52
N LYS A 67 7.71 2.35 -5.02
CA LYS A 67 7.57 1.31 -6.04
C LYS A 67 6.69 0.16 -5.58
N GLY A 68 6.69 -0.16 -4.30
CA GLY A 68 5.86 -1.22 -3.77
C GLY A 68 4.37 -0.97 -3.98
N TRP A 69 3.94 0.27 -3.90
CA TRP A 69 2.56 0.65 -4.19
C TRP A 69 2.28 0.58 -5.69
N THR A 70 3.19 1.12 -6.49
CA THR A 70 3.02 1.11 -7.95
C THR A 70 2.90 -0.31 -8.48
N GLU A 71 3.78 -1.18 -8.04
CA GLU A 71 3.77 -2.58 -8.50
C GLU A 71 2.68 -3.41 -7.83
N GLY A 72 2.45 -3.15 -6.54
CA GLY A 72 1.49 -3.95 -5.77
C GLY A 72 0.03 -3.64 -6.08
N LEU A 73 -0.28 -2.40 -6.41
CA LEU A 73 -1.65 -2.00 -6.68
C LEU A 73 -2.03 -2.13 -8.16
N GLU A 74 -1.05 -2.30 -9.03
CA GLU A 74 -1.34 -2.51 -10.45
C GLU A 74 -2.17 -3.78 -10.63
N GLY A 75 -3.30 -3.66 -11.30
CA GLY A 75 -4.19 -4.80 -11.54
C GLY A 75 -5.20 -5.07 -10.43
N VAL A 76 -5.12 -4.33 -9.33
CA VAL A 76 -6.10 -4.43 -8.25
C VAL A 76 -7.38 -3.76 -8.69
N LYS A 77 -8.51 -4.37 -8.41
CA LYS A 77 -9.79 -3.82 -8.82
C LYS A 77 -10.28 -2.75 -7.85
N GLU A 78 -10.94 -1.74 -8.37
CA GLU A 78 -11.59 -0.73 -7.55
C GLU A 78 -12.56 -1.40 -6.58
N GLY A 79 -12.54 -0.98 -5.34
CA GLY A 79 -13.34 -1.59 -4.29
C GLY A 79 -12.65 -2.69 -3.53
N SER A 80 -11.44 -3.06 -3.95
CA SER A 80 -10.67 -4.10 -3.27
C SER A 80 -9.97 -3.58 -2.04
N THR A 81 -9.74 -4.48 -1.09
CA THR A 81 -8.89 -4.23 0.06
C THR A 81 -7.74 -5.22 -0.01
N VAL A 82 -6.53 -4.71 -0.03
CA VAL A 82 -5.34 -5.56 -0.16
C VAL A 82 -4.33 -5.27 0.94
N LEU A 83 -3.54 -6.28 1.25
CA LEU A 83 -2.43 -6.17 2.18
C LEU A 83 -1.15 -6.22 1.35
N LEU A 84 -0.35 -5.16 1.44
CA LEU A 84 0.93 -5.09 0.74
C LEU A 84 2.05 -5.28 1.74
N THR A 85 2.92 -6.24 1.49
CA THR A 85 4.15 -6.40 2.26
C THR A 85 5.28 -6.00 1.33
N ILE A 86 5.94 -4.90 1.65
CA ILE A 86 6.85 -4.22 0.74
C ILE A 86 8.26 -4.28 1.29
N PRO A 87 9.18 -4.97 0.59
CA PRO A 87 10.57 -4.99 1.03
C PRO A 87 11.18 -3.59 0.95
N SER A 88 12.17 -3.36 1.78
CA SER A 88 12.84 -2.07 1.90
C SER A 88 13.24 -1.47 0.57
N LYS A 89 13.75 -2.29 -0.35
CA LYS A 89 14.21 -1.82 -1.67
C LYS A 89 13.09 -1.21 -2.52
N LEU A 90 11.83 -1.55 -2.23
CA LEU A 90 10.67 -0.99 -2.93
C LEU A 90 9.92 0.03 -2.07
N ALA A 91 10.45 0.34 -0.91
CA ALA A 91 9.89 1.31 0.01
C ALA A 91 10.85 2.49 0.14
N TYR A 92 11.33 2.77 1.36
CA TYR A 92 12.12 3.98 1.62
C TYR A 92 13.58 3.70 1.93
N ASP A 93 14.12 2.62 1.41
CA ASP A 93 15.50 2.23 1.69
C ASP A 93 16.47 3.37 1.40
N GLY A 94 17.22 3.76 2.41
CA GLY A 94 18.22 4.82 2.28
C GLY A 94 17.66 6.24 2.30
N GLN A 95 16.36 6.43 2.48
CA GLN A 95 15.77 7.77 2.54
C GLN A 95 15.69 8.25 3.98
N ASP A 96 16.43 9.32 4.29
CA ASP A 96 16.47 9.88 5.63
C ASP A 96 15.08 10.40 6.04
N GLY A 97 14.74 10.17 7.31
CA GLY A 97 13.48 10.65 7.85
C GLY A 97 12.25 9.80 7.49
N MET A 98 12.45 8.73 6.74
CA MET A 98 11.36 7.86 6.34
C MET A 98 11.47 6.51 7.04
N PRO A 99 10.34 5.79 7.20
CA PRO A 99 10.38 4.46 7.81
C PRO A 99 11.28 3.53 7.01
N GLN A 100 12.21 2.89 7.68
CA GLN A 100 13.15 1.98 7.04
C GLN A 100 12.70 0.54 7.23
N GLY A 101 13.23 -0.35 6.40
CA GLY A 101 12.93 -1.77 6.48
C GLY A 101 11.67 -2.14 5.71
N THR A 102 11.20 -3.36 5.94
CA THR A 102 10.00 -3.88 5.29
C THR A 102 8.77 -3.20 5.89
N LEU A 103 7.86 -2.79 5.04
CA LEU A 103 6.64 -2.10 5.43
C LEU A 103 5.43 -2.92 5.06
N VAL A 104 4.37 -2.79 5.84
CA VAL A 104 3.09 -3.47 5.60
C VAL A 104 2.01 -2.41 5.49
N PHE A 105 1.27 -2.45 4.40
CA PHE A 105 0.15 -1.54 4.19
C PHE A 105 -1.13 -2.31 3.97
N VAL A 106 -2.19 -1.87 4.64
CA VAL A 106 -3.55 -2.28 4.27
C VAL A 106 -4.10 -1.14 3.42
N VAL A 107 -4.53 -1.43 2.20
CA VAL A 107 -5.01 -0.42 1.27
C VAL A 107 -6.41 -0.79 0.80
N ASP A 108 -7.34 0.13 1.01
CA ASP A 108 -8.72 -0.01 0.55
C ASP A 108 -8.90 0.96 -0.62
N VAL A 109 -8.99 0.42 -1.84
CA VAL A 109 -9.09 1.23 -3.06
C VAL A 109 -10.53 1.71 -3.21
N LYS A 110 -10.76 2.99 -2.91
CA LYS A 110 -12.10 3.57 -2.94
C LYS A 110 -12.53 3.93 -4.35
N SER A 111 -11.64 4.54 -5.11
CA SER A 111 -11.95 4.94 -6.47
C SER A 111 -10.69 5.08 -7.31
N ILE A 112 -10.87 4.98 -8.62
CA ILE A 112 -9.81 5.19 -9.59
C ILE A 112 -10.16 6.44 -10.38
N ASP A 113 -9.30 7.45 -10.30
CA ASP A 113 -9.49 8.68 -11.05
C ASP A 113 -8.72 8.56 -12.37
N LYS A 114 -9.45 8.45 -13.46
CA LYS A 114 -8.81 8.29 -14.76
C LYS A 114 -8.23 9.64 -15.21
N PRO A 115 -7.03 9.63 -15.82
CA PRO A 115 -6.49 10.88 -16.32
C PRO A 115 -7.37 11.47 -17.41
N ALA A 116 -7.41 12.78 -17.46
CA ALA A 116 -8.15 13.48 -18.51
C ALA A 116 -7.47 13.22 -19.86
N LYS A 117 -8.26 13.06 -20.87
CA LYS A 117 -7.72 12.85 -22.21
C LYS A 117 -7.51 14.17 -22.93
#